data_b85cd973023d6f23d00a97df433c1445
#
_entry.id   b85cd973023d6f23d00a97df433c1445
#
_cell.length_a   1.000
_cell.length_b   1.000
_cell.length_c   1.000
_cell.angle_alpha   90.00
_cell.angle_beta   90.00
_cell.angle_gamma   90.00
#
_symmetry.space_group_name_H-M   'P 1'
#
loop_
_entity.id
_entity.type
_entity.pdbx_description
1 polymer ?
#
loop_
_entity_poly.entity_id
_entity_poly.type
_entity_poly.pdbx_seq_one_letter_code
_entity_poly.pdbx_strand_id
1 'polypeptide(L)'
;MADDFEQELDGIFAHHNARVAQARTDAVEKTSAQENFTLAAADCLSKVIAPALQQMVDALNKRGVAARVIADADAVRIDIPVSRHARLGQGQGGYPFLRVRADRGARRINFERNTVDSRGASALSDMPVAEVNAQLVRAMVVDLVRVLYGPF
;
A
#
# COMPACT_ATOMS: atom_id res chain seq x y z
N MET A 1 -15.50 -58.47 19.01
CA MET A 1 -16.60 -57.79 18.37
C MET A 1 -16.94 -56.46 19.00
N ALA A 2 -16.77 -56.28 20.28
CA ALA A 2 -16.89 -54.97 20.92
C ALA A 2 -15.82 -54.01 20.40
N ASP A 3 -14.73 -54.52 19.83
CA ASP A 3 -13.58 -53.71 19.38
C ASP A 3 -13.82 -52.98 18.05
N ASP A 4 -14.80 -53.45 17.22
CA ASP A 4 -15.01 -52.86 15.88
C ASP A 4 -15.54 -51.43 15.93
N PHE A 5 -16.50 -51.18 16.80
CA PHE A 5 -17.05 -49.85 16.91
C PHE A 5 -16.10 -48.91 17.66
N GLU A 6 -15.29 -49.42 18.57
CA GLU A 6 -14.25 -48.64 19.24
C GLU A 6 -13.21 -48.19 18.25
N GLN A 7 -12.80 -49.05 17.32
CA GLN A 7 -11.86 -48.69 16.25
C GLN A 7 -12.46 -47.64 15.33
N GLU A 8 -13.76 -47.74 15.02
CA GLU A 8 -14.45 -46.74 14.23
C GLU A 8 -14.45 -45.40 14.95
N LEU A 9 -14.76 -45.40 16.25
CA LEU A 9 -14.74 -44.17 17.05
C LEU A 9 -13.38 -43.56 17.11
N ASP A 10 -12.34 -44.38 17.32
CA ASP A 10 -10.94 -43.91 17.34
C ASP A 10 -10.56 -43.26 16.02
N GLY A 11 -10.97 -43.86 14.89
CA GLY A 11 -10.73 -43.30 13.58
C GLY A 11 -11.44 -41.95 13.37
N ILE A 12 -12.70 -41.85 13.82
CA ILE A 12 -13.47 -40.63 13.70
C ILE A 12 -12.83 -39.49 14.51
N PHE A 13 -12.46 -39.78 15.76
CA PHE A 13 -11.85 -38.78 16.63
C PHE A 13 -10.44 -38.41 16.18
N ALA A 14 -9.67 -39.37 15.70
CA ALA A 14 -8.35 -39.08 15.15
C ALA A 14 -8.45 -38.13 13.94
N HIS A 15 -9.41 -38.38 13.06
CA HIS A 15 -9.65 -37.53 11.90
C HIS A 15 -10.13 -36.13 12.31
N HIS A 16 -11.04 -36.05 13.27
CA HIS A 16 -11.53 -34.79 13.81
C HIS A 16 -10.39 -33.97 14.43
N ASN A 17 -9.56 -34.61 15.26
CA ASN A 17 -8.45 -33.95 15.92
C ASN A 17 -7.43 -33.46 14.90
N ALA A 18 -7.17 -34.22 13.84
CA ALA A 18 -6.29 -33.80 12.77
C ALA A 18 -6.82 -32.55 12.05
N ARG A 19 -8.13 -32.49 11.80
CA ARG A 19 -8.73 -31.31 11.18
C ARG A 19 -8.67 -30.08 12.08
N VAL A 20 -8.91 -30.27 13.39
CA VAL A 20 -8.79 -29.17 14.36
C VAL A 20 -7.35 -28.65 14.42
N ALA A 21 -6.36 -29.57 14.46
CA ALA A 21 -4.95 -29.18 14.46
C ALA A 21 -4.58 -28.42 13.18
N GLN A 22 -5.06 -28.90 12.03
CA GLN A 22 -4.78 -28.23 10.75
C GLN A 22 -5.42 -26.83 10.70
N ALA A 23 -6.66 -26.71 11.19
CA ALA A 23 -7.31 -25.41 11.24
C ALA A 23 -6.57 -24.41 12.12
N ARG A 24 -6.02 -24.89 13.26
CA ARG A 24 -5.20 -24.04 14.13
C ARG A 24 -3.90 -23.60 13.44
N THR A 25 -3.25 -24.54 12.75
CA THR A 25 -2.02 -24.23 12.00
C THR A 25 -2.30 -23.20 10.91
N ASP A 26 -3.38 -23.39 10.15
CA ASP A 26 -3.78 -22.45 9.10
C ASP A 26 -4.07 -21.06 9.67
N ALA A 27 -4.75 -20.99 10.82
CA ALA A 27 -5.06 -19.72 11.47
C ALA A 27 -3.77 -19.02 11.95
N VAL A 28 -2.83 -19.77 12.53
CA VAL A 28 -1.54 -19.21 12.96
C VAL A 28 -0.73 -18.72 11.78
N GLU A 29 -0.67 -19.49 10.70
CA GLU A 29 0.05 -19.08 9.49
C GLU A 29 -0.54 -17.82 8.87
N LYS A 30 -1.87 -17.71 8.82
CA LYS A 30 -2.56 -16.54 8.31
C LYS A 30 -2.28 -15.32 9.17
N THR A 31 -2.31 -15.45 10.49
CA THR A 31 -2.00 -14.38 11.43
C THR A 31 -0.54 -13.92 11.28
N SER A 32 0.39 -14.88 11.18
CA SER A 32 1.81 -14.58 11.00
C SER A 32 2.07 -13.85 9.68
N ALA A 33 1.42 -14.28 8.59
CA ALA A 33 1.54 -13.62 7.30
C ALA A 33 1.03 -12.18 7.36
N GLN A 34 -0.07 -11.95 8.08
CA GLN A 34 -0.63 -10.62 8.26
C GLN A 34 0.27 -9.72 9.09
N GLU A 35 0.84 -10.25 10.17
CA GLU A 35 1.79 -9.52 11.01
C GLU A 35 3.06 -9.20 10.23
N ASN A 36 3.59 -10.14 9.48
CA ASN A 36 4.78 -9.96 8.65
C ASN A 36 4.54 -8.89 7.59
N PHE A 37 3.38 -8.91 6.95
CA PHE A 37 3.02 -7.87 6.00
C PHE A 37 2.95 -6.50 6.67
N THR A 38 2.30 -6.40 7.82
CA THR A 38 2.15 -5.13 8.54
C THR A 38 3.51 -4.51 8.87
N LEU A 39 4.44 -5.33 9.37
CA LEU A 39 5.80 -4.86 9.69
C LEU A 39 6.58 -4.48 8.43
N ALA A 40 6.52 -5.31 7.40
CA ALA A 40 7.24 -5.05 6.15
C ALA A 40 6.68 -3.80 5.45
N ALA A 41 5.37 -3.61 5.47
CA ALA A 41 4.73 -2.43 4.88
C ALA A 41 5.12 -1.16 5.65
N ALA A 42 5.10 -1.20 6.99
CA ALA A 42 5.51 -0.07 7.80
C ALA A 42 6.97 0.32 7.53
N ASP A 43 7.86 -0.65 7.44
CA ASP A 43 9.26 -0.42 7.08
C ASP A 43 9.39 0.17 5.68
N CYS A 44 8.65 -0.37 4.72
CA CYS A 44 8.67 0.11 3.34
C CYS A 44 8.22 1.57 3.29
N LEU A 45 7.10 1.90 3.95
CA LEU A 45 6.57 3.26 3.96
C LEU A 45 7.55 4.26 4.59
N SER A 46 8.19 3.88 5.69
CA SER A 46 9.07 4.80 6.43
C SER A 46 10.50 4.85 5.90
N LYS A 47 11.03 3.74 5.38
CA LYS A 47 12.45 3.64 5.01
C LYS A 47 12.70 3.74 3.52
N VAL A 48 11.72 3.42 2.69
CA VAL A 48 11.85 3.42 1.23
C VAL A 48 11.02 4.55 0.62
N ILE A 49 9.73 4.58 0.92
CA ILE A 49 8.79 5.47 0.25
C ILE A 49 8.93 6.90 0.75
N ALA A 50 8.86 7.12 2.06
CA ALA A 50 8.95 8.47 2.62
C ALA A 50 10.25 9.18 2.23
N PRO A 51 11.45 8.54 2.34
CA PRO A 51 12.67 9.18 1.89
C PRO A 51 12.70 9.48 0.38
N ALA A 52 12.17 8.56 -0.45
CA ALA A 52 12.11 8.79 -1.89
C ALA A 52 11.22 9.98 -2.24
N LEU A 53 10.05 10.06 -1.60
CA LEU A 53 9.14 11.19 -1.79
C LEU A 53 9.75 12.48 -1.28
N GLN A 54 10.49 12.44 -0.16
CA GLN A 54 11.17 13.63 0.36
C GLN A 54 12.24 14.12 -0.59
N GLN A 55 12.99 13.23 -1.24
CA GLN A 55 13.95 13.61 -2.28
C GLN A 55 13.26 14.33 -3.43
N MET A 56 12.09 13.85 -3.83
CA MET A 56 11.31 14.49 -4.90
C MET A 56 10.78 15.85 -4.46
N VAL A 57 10.33 15.98 -3.20
CA VAL A 57 9.92 17.26 -2.64
C VAL A 57 11.07 18.26 -2.68
N ASP A 58 12.26 17.85 -2.26
CA ASP A 58 13.43 18.73 -2.24
C ASP A 58 13.76 19.18 -3.67
N ALA A 59 13.71 18.28 -4.63
CA ALA A 59 13.97 18.60 -6.03
C ALA A 59 12.93 19.56 -6.61
N LEU A 60 11.65 19.34 -6.27
CA LEU A 60 10.55 20.21 -6.72
C LEU A 60 10.64 21.59 -6.07
N ASN A 61 10.95 21.65 -4.77
CA ASN A 61 11.11 22.92 -4.05
C ASN A 61 12.21 23.78 -4.66
N LYS A 62 13.32 23.16 -5.11
CA LYS A 62 14.40 23.87 -5.81
C LYS A 62 13.92 24.51 -7.11
N ARG A 63 12.84 24.01 -7.68
CA ARG A 63 12.27 24.50 -8.94
C ARG A 63 11.03 25.39 -8.72
N GLY A 64 10.81 25.81 -7.48
CA GLY A 64 9.72 26.71 -7.15
C GLY A 64 8.36 26.05 -6.92
N VAL A 65 8.32 24.72 -6.82
CA VAL A 65 7.09 23.99 -6.53
C VAL A 65 7.05 23.68 -5.04
N ALA A 66 6.02 24.15 -4.35
CA ALA A 66 5.86 23.95 -2.91
C ALA A 66 5.25 22.58 -2.59
N ALA A 67 5.91 21.52 -3.04
CA ALA A 67 5.50 20.16 -2.76
C ALA A 67 5.75 19.80 -1.30
N ARG A 68 5.01 18.83 -0.78
CA ARG A 68 5.17 18.37 0.59
C ARG A 68 4.81 16.89 0.72
N VAL A 69 5.39 16.24 1.73
CA VAL A 69 5.08 14.85 2.08
C VAL A 69 4.17 14.85 3.31
N ILE A 70 3.11 14.05 3.26
CA ILE A 70 2.21 13.83 4.39
C ILE A 70 2.23 12.34 4.69
N ALA A 71 2.57 11.98 5.92
CA ALA A 71 2.65 10.58 6.35
C ALA A 71 1.56 10.28 7.36
N ASP A 72 0.83 9.19 7.12
CA ASP A 72 -0.12 8.60 8.05
C ASP A 72 0.37 7.21 8.45
N ALA A 73 -0.36 6.53 9.34
CA ALA A 73 0.03 5.20 9.82
C ALA A 73 0.17 4.17 8.69
N ASP A 74 -0.72 4.22 7.70
CA ASP A 74 -0.78 3.22 6.61
C ASP A 74 -0.52 3.81 5.23
N ALA A 75 -0.15 5.09 5.14
CA ALA A 75 0.02 5.74 3.85
C ALA A 75 1.04 6.86 3.91
N VAL A 76 1.70 7.11 2.79
CA VAL A 76 2.55 8.30 2.59
C VAL A 76 2.14 8.94 1.28
N ARG A 77 1.97 10.25 1.29
CA ARG A 77 1.51 11.00 0.13
C ARG A 77 2.43 12.17 -0.16
N ILE A 78 2.70 12.41 -1.43
CA ILE A 78 3.32 13.65 -1.89
C ILE A 78 2.24 14.52 -2.54
N ASP A 79 2.07 15.75 -2.05
CA ASP A 79 1.18 16.74 -2.65
C ASP A 79 2.00 17.67 -3.55
N ILE A 80 1.51 17.90 -4.76
CA ILE A 80 2.18 18.74 -5.75
C ILE A 80 1.21 19.86 -6.17
N PRO A 81 1.25 21.02 -5.50
CA PRO A 81 0.39 22.13 -5.89
C PRO A 81 0.87 22.75 -7.19
N VAL A 82 -0.02 22.79 -8.18
CA VAL A 82 0.24 23.40 -9.47
C VAL A 82 -0.53 24.71 -9.55
N SER A 83 0.12 25.81 -9.89
CA SER A 83 -0.45 27.15 -9.85
C SER A 83 -1.79 27.27 -10.59
N ARG A 84 -1.87 26.71 -11.79
CA ARG A 84 -3.11 26.75 -12.57
C ARG A 84 -4.23 25.87 -11.98
N HIS A 85 -3.86 24.93 -11.10
CA HIS A 85 -4.79 24.00 -10.47
C HIS A 85 -5.06 24.32 -9.01
N ALA A 86 -4.28 25.23 -8.41
CA ALA A 86 -4.44 25.60 -7.01
C ALA A 86 -5.82 26.17 -6.71
N ARG A 87 -6.40 26.91 -7.66
CA ARG A 87 -7.75 27.45 -7.52
C ARG A 87 -8.83 26.39 -7.59
N LEU A 88 -8.61 25.34 -8.36
CA LEU A 88 -9.56 24.25 -8.53
C LEU A 88 -9.47 23.25 -7.39
N GLY A 89 -8.29 23.15 -6.75
CA GLY A 89 -8.07 22.26 -5.62
C GLY A 89 -8.61 22.75 -4.30
N GLN A 90 -8.98 24.01 -4.20
CA GLN A 90 -9.44 24.63 -2.95
C GLN A 90 -10.88 24.32 -2.59
N GLY A 91 -11.49 23.37 -3.05
CA GLY A 91 -12.86 23.11 -2.68
C GLY A 91 -13.25 21.67 -2.69
N GLN A 92 -12.69 20.89 -3.56
CA GLN A 92 -13.08 19.48 -3.70
C GLN A 92 -11.89 18.66 -4.15
N GLY A 93 -11.38 17.80 -3.28
CA GLY A 93 -10.38 16.85 -3.63
C GLY A 93 -8.92 17.22 -3.38
N GLY A 94 -8.66 18.46 -2.96
CA GLY A 94 -7.31 18.90 -2.60
C GLY A 94 -6.37 19.04 -3.80
N TYR A 95 -5.06 19.02 -3.51
CA TYR A 95 -4.02 19.15 -4.52
C TYR A 95 -3.81 17.84 -5.27
N PRO A 96 -3.22 17.89 -6.49
CA PRO A 96 -2.73 16.68 -7.13
C PRO A 96 -1.75 15.95 -6.21
N PHE A 97 -1.82 14.62 -6.19
CA PHE A 97 -0.97 13.84 -5.30
C PHE A 97 -0.67 12.45 -5.86
N LEU A 98 0.41 11.86 -5.37
CA LEU A 98 0.68 10.44 -5.42
C LEU A 98 0.60 9.92 -3.98
N ARG A 99 -0.22 8.93 -3.75
CA ARG A 99 -0.37 8.28 -2.45
C ARG A 99 0.04 6.82 -2.53
N VAL A 100 0.87 6.40 -1.58
CA VAL A 100 1.30 5.02 -1.45
C VAL A 100 0.69 4.49 -0.16
N ARG A 101 -0.12 3.46 -0.26
CA ARG A 101 -0.93 2.96 0.85
C ARG A 101 -0.73 1.46 1.03
N ALA A 102 -0.64 1.02 2.30
CA ALA A 102 -0.64 -0.39 2.62
C ALA A 102 -2.08 -0.92 2.62
N ASP A 103 -2.34 -1.90 1.78
CA ASP A 103 -3.63 -2.60 1.75
C ASP A 103 -3.49 -3.89 2.56
N ARG A 104 -3.98 -3.85 3.78
CA ARG A 104 -3.86 -4.99 4.71
C ARG A 104 -4.70 -6.18 4.28
N GLY A 105 -5.85 -5.94 3.66
CA GLY A 105 -6.73 -7.02 3.19
C GLY A 105 -6.09 -7.84 2.08
N ALA A 106 -5.51 -7.16 1.11
CA ALA A 106 -4.84 -7.81 -0.02
C ALA A 106 -3.37 -8.13 0.26
N ARG A 107 -2.79 -7.56 1.33
CA ARG A 107 -1.37 -7.65 1.67
C ARG A 107 -0.49 -7.16 0.52
N ARG A 108 -0.82 -5.98 0.00
CA ARG A 108 -0.12 -5.34 -1.11
C ARG A 108 0.07 -3.86 -0.82
N ILE A 109 0.98 -3.25 -1.55
CA ILE A 109 1.16 -1.80 -1.54
C ILE A 109 0.42 -1.25 -2.75
N ASN A 110 -0.50 -0.33 -2.48
CA ASN A 110 -1.30 0.32 -3.53
C ASN A 110 -0.74 1.71 -3.82
N PHE A 111 -0.66 2.02 -5.11
CA PHE A 111 -0.28 3.33 -5.60
C PHE A 111 -1.51 3.99 -6.19
N GLU A 112 -1.83 5.18 -5.72
CA GLU A 112 -2.98 5.96 -6.17
C GLU A 112 -2.50 7.36 -6.53
N ARG A 113 -3.10 7.96 -7.53
CA ARG A 113 -2.80 9.36 -7.85
C ARG A 113 -4.07 10.13 -8.12
N ASN A 114 -4.01 11.43 -7.85
CA ASN A 114 -5.05 12.36 -8.19
C ASN A 114 -4.45 13.42 -9.10
N THR A 115 -5.12 13.65 -10.22
CA THR A 115 -4.85 14.80 -11.10
C THR A 115 -6.09 15.68 -11.07
N VAL A 116 -5.96 16.90 -11.58
CA VAL A 116 -7.07 17.86 -11.52
C VAL A 116 -8.30 17.37 -12.26
N ASP A 117 -8.09 16.56 -13.30
CA ASP A 117 -9.18 16.07 -14.13
C ASP A 117 -9.87 14.84 -13.55
N SER A 118 -9.31 14.25 -12.50
CA SER A 118 -9.89 13.08 -11.89
C SER A 118 -10.80 13.47 -10.72
N ARG A 119 -11.96 12.83 -10.64
CA ARG A 119 -12.91 13.01 -9.54
C ARG A 119 -12.50 12.11 -8.38
N GLY A 120 -11.39 12.45 -7.72
CA GLY A 120 -10.84 11.68 -6.64
C GLY A 120 -9.63 10.88 -7.09
N ALA A 121 -9.12 10.04 -6.19
CA ALA A 121 -7.93 9.25 -6.45
C ALA A 121 -8.22 8.11 -7.41
N SER A 122 -7.34 7.93 -8.39
CA SER A 122 -7.38 6.81 -9.32
C SER A 122 -6.32 5.79 -8.94
N ALA A 123 -6.69 4.52 -8.93
CA ALA A 123 -5.73 3.43 -8.73
C ALA A 123 -4.72 3.43 -9.89
N LEU A 124 -3.44 3.46 -9.56
CA LEU A 124 -2.37 3.46 -10.53
C LEU A 124 -1.78 2.06 -10.71
N SER A 125 -1.42 1.42 -9.61
CA SER A 125 -0.97 0.04 -9.60
C SER A 125 -0.96 -0.50 -8.17
N ASP A 126 -0.75 -1.79 -8.03
CA ASP A 126 -0.46 -2.41 -6.75
C ASP A 126 0.62 -3.48 -6.93
N MET A 127 1.32 -3.80 -5.86
CA MET A 127 2.39 -4.80 -5.92
C MET A 127 2.75 -5.32 -4.52
N PRO A 128 3.41 -6.49 -4.45
CA PRO A 128 3.97 -6.96 -3.18
C PRO A 128 4.99 -5.98 -2.62
N VAL A 129 5.11 -5.93 -1.28
CA VAL A 129 6.09 -5.05 -0.62
C VAL A 129 7.50 -5.25 -1.17
N ALA A 130 7.89 -6.49 -1.43
CA ALA A 130 9.24 -6.82 -1.90
C ALA A 130 9.60 -6.21 -3.26
N GLU A 131 8.61 -5.85 -4.06
CA GLU A 131 8.83 -5.24 -5.39
C GLU A 131 8.93 -3.73 -5.34
N VAL A 132 8.60 -3.11 -4.21
CA VAL A 132 8.64 -1.65 -4.06
C VAL A 132 10.07 -1.21 -3.79
N ASN A 133 10.55 -0.24 -4.56
CA ASN A 133 11.86 0.36 -4.36
C ASN A 133 11.81 1.87 -4.61
N ALA A 134 12.84 2.57 -4.16
CA ALA A 134 12.90 4.02 -4.25
C ALA A 134 12.88 4.52 -5.70
N GLN A 135 13.55 3.81 -6.61
CA GLN A 135 13.59 4.20 -8.02
C GLN A 135 12.20 4.16 -8.64
N LEU A 136 11.42 3.12 -8.35
CA LEU A 136 10.05 2.99 -8.83
C LEU A 136 9.18 4.14 -8.33
N VAL A 137 9.30 4.46 -7.04
CA VAL A 137 8.53 5.56 -6.43
C VAL A 137 8.89 6.89 -7.08
N ARG A 138 10.18 7.17 -7.26
CA ARG A 138 10.63 8.39 -7.92
C ARG A 138 10.12 8.47 -9.37
N ALA A 139 10.16 7.35 -10.09
CA ALA A 139 9.63 7.30 -11.46
C ALA A 139 8.14 7.63 -11.52
N MET A 140 7.37 7.15 -10.56
CA MET A 140 5.94 7.45 -10.48
C MET A 140 5.68 8.94 -10.22
N VAL A 141 6.52 9.57 -9.39
CA VAL A 141 6.41 11.01 -9.14
C VAL A 141 6.77 11.79 -10.41
N VAL A 142 7.84 11.39 -11.11
CA VAL A 142 8.22 12.02 -12.38
C VAL A 142 7.08 11.91 -13.39
N ASP A 143 6.43 10.76 -13.48
CA ASP A 143 5.29 10.58 -14.38
C ASP A 143 4.13 11.49 -14.00
N LEU A 144 3.84 11.65 -12.71
CA LEU A 144 2.81 12.57 -12.25
C LEU A 144 3.17 14.01 -12.61
N VAL A 145 4.42 14.43 -12.38
CA VAL A 145 4.88 15.78 -12.75
C VAL A 145 4.77 15.98 -14.24
N ARG A 146 5.09 14.96 -15.05
CA ARG A 146 4.96 15.03 -16.50
C ARG A 146 3.52 15.23 -16.93
N VAL A 147 2.56 14.57 -16.26
CA VAL A 147 1.13 14.77 -16.51
C VAL A 147 0.70 16.19 -16.15
N LEU A 148 1.21 16.71 -15.04
CA LEU A 148 0.80 18.05 -14.55
C LEU A 148 1.44 19.21 -15.32
N TYR A 149 2.68 19.06 -15.77
CA TYR A 149 3.48 20.10 -16.41
C TYR A 149 3.90 19.74 -17.83
N GLY A 150 3.56 18.58 -18.31
CA GLY A 150 4.09 18.04 -19.53
C GLY A 150 3.82 18.87 -20.76
N PRO A 151 4.45 18.54 -21.88
CA PRO A 151 4.25 19.29 -23.11
C PRO A 151 2.80 19.15 -23.56
N PHE A 152 2.24 20.25 -23.89
CA PHE A 152 0.88 20.36 -24.38
C PHE A 152 0.89 20.57 -25.89
#